data_16702a8726f913b80e8c90d004f4328e
#
_entry.id   16702a8726f913b80e8c90d004f4328e
#
_cell.length_a   1.000
_cell.length_b   1.000
_cell.length_c   1.000
_cell.angle_alpha   90.00
_cell.angle_beta   90.00
_cell.angle_gamma   90.00
#
_symmetry.space_group_name_H-M   'P 1'
#
loop_
_entity.id
_entity.type
_entity.pdbx_description
1 polymer ?
#
loop_
_entity_poly.entity_id
_entity_poly.type
_entity_poly.pdbx_seq_one_letter_code
_entity_poly.pdbx_strand_id
1 'polypeptide(L)'
;MVPMQILIFLFTLYFFVIGFCGMWRKKEVKIKTPRKTFALVVAAHNEHAVIGQLVENLKQLNYPKDMYDIYVIADNCTDNTAEIAEKAGALVHVRTHPTKKSKGYALQWMFDRLFKMDKQYDAVCVFDADNLVHPQFLMEMNNRLCKGDKVIQGYMDAKNPYDTWVSGTFA
;
A
#
# COMPACT_ATOMS: atom_id res chain seq x y z
N MET A 1 3.80 42.14 -25.24
CA MET A 1 2.58 41.42 -24.94
C MET A 1 2.43 40.11 -25.77
N VAL A 2 2.71 40.14 -27.08
CA VAL A 2 2.63 38.96 -27.97
C VAL A 2 3.44 37.73 -27.50
N PRO A 3 4.72 37.83 -27.04
CA PRO A 3 5.46 36.63 -26.62
C PRO A 3 4.89 35.91 -25.42
N MET A 4 4.27 36.64 -24.47
CA MET A 4 3.64 36.02 -23.30
C MET A 4 2.33 35.27 -23.68
N GLN A 5 1.58 35.79 -24.62
CA GLN A 5 0.37 35.14 -25.13
C GLN A 5 0.71 33.82 -25.87
N ILE A 6 1.79 33.80 -26.65
CA ILE A 6 2.29 32.61 -27.32
C ILE A 6 2.72 31.55 -26.28
N LEU A 7 3.41 31.95 -25.22
CA LEU A 7 3.85 31.04 -24.15
C LEU A 7 2.64 30.40 -23.45
N ILE A 8 1.64 31.20 -23.07
CA ILE A 8 0.42 30.70 -22.44
C ILE A 8 -0.34 29.74 -23.36
N PHE A 9 -0.43 30.08 -24.66
CA PHE A 9 -1.08 29.22 -25.65
C PHE A 9 -0.38 27.86 -25.78
N LEU A 10 0.96 27.84 -25.89
CA LEU A 10 1.73 26.59 -25.98
C LEU A 10 1.59 25.75 -24.73
N PHE A 11 1.60 26.37 -23.55
CA PHE A 11 1.39 25.68 -22.27
C PHE A 11 0.00 25.05 -22.20
N THR A 12 -1.04 25.80 -22.55
CA THR A 12 -2.42 25.30 -22.58
C THR A 12 -2.60 24.17 -23.59
N LEU A 13 -2.02 24.31 -24.79
CA LEU A 13 -2.03 23.30 -25.83
C LEU A 13 -1.35 22.00 -25.37
N TYR A 14 -0.20 22.12 -24.69
CA TYR A 14 0.49 20.97 -24.11
C TYR A 14 -0.38 20.19 -23.14
N PHE A 15 -1.01 20.86 -22.17
CA PHE A 15 -1.91 20.19 -21.22
C PHE A 15 -3.17 19.62 -21.89
N PHE A 16 -3.69 20.32 -22.90
CA PHE A 16 -4.83 19.81 -23.68
C PHE A 16 -4.48 18.49 -24.38
N VAL A 17 -3.32 18.44 -25.03
CA VAL A 17 -2.85 17.21 -25.72
C VAL A 17 -2.64 16.06 -24.72
N ILE A 18 -2.00 16.33 -23.58
CA ILE A 18 -1.81 15.31 -22.51
C ILE A 18 -3.18 14.82 -21.99
N GLY A 19 -4.10 15.71 -21.72
CA GLY A 19 -5.45 15.36 -21.27
C GLY A 19 -6.18 14.50 -22.29
N PHE A 20 -6.08 14.86 -23.56
CA PHE A 20 -6.68 14.10 -24.66
C PHE A 20 -6.06 12.70 -24.79
N CYS A 21 -4.72 12.58 -24.69
CA CYS A 21 -4.03 11.29 -24.70
C CYS A 21 -4.44 10.41 -23.51
N GLY A 22 -4.73 11.02 -22.35
CA GLY A 22 -5.20 10.31 -21.16
C GLY A 22 -6.57 9.66 -21.30
N MET A 23 -7.39 10.12 -22.25
CA MET A 23 -8.70 9.52 -22.53
C MET A 23 -8.58 8.16 -23.22
N TRP A 24 -7.49 7.86 -23.92
CA TRP A 24 -7.24 6.57 -24.55
C TRP A 24 -6.71 5.55 -23.56
N ARG A 25 -7.59 4.97 -22.77
CA ARG A 25 -7.24 3.81 -21.92
C ARG A 25 -7.24 2.53 -22.77
N LYS A 26 -6.08 1.87 -22.88
CA LYS A 26 -6.03 0.49 -23.37
C LYS A 26 -6.81 -0.42 -22.44
N LYS A 27 -7.74 -1.23 -22.96
CA LYS A 27 -8.37 -2.30 -22.18
C LYS A 27 -7.28 -3.29 -21.75
N GLU A 28 -7.01 -3.35 -20.45
CA GLU A 28 -6.05 -4.31 -19.92
C GLU A 28 -6.71 -5.68 -19.79
N VAL A 29 -6.05 -6.70 -20.31
CA VAL A 29 -6.44 -8.09 -20.05
C VAL A 29 -6.11 -8.40 -18.60
N LYS A 30 -7.13 -8.69 -17.79
CA LYS A 30 -6.97 -9.05 -16.38
C LYS A 30 -6.74 -10.55 -16.25
N ILE A 31 -5.67 -10.93 -15.58
CA ILE A 31 -5.40 -12.31 -15.19
C ILE A 31 -6.30 -12.63 -14.00
N LYS A 32 -7.19 -13.60 -14.13
CA LYS A 32 -8.15 -13.98 -13.09
C LYS A 32 -7.61 -15.03 -12.11
N THR A 33 -6.46 -15.63 -12.39
CA THR A 33 -5.86 -16.69 -11.59
C THR A 33 -4.76 -16.13 -10.69
N PRO A 34 -4.79 -16.35 -9.38
CA PRO A 34 -3.67 -16.06 -8.49
C PRO A 34 -2.43 -16.87 -8.89
N ARG A 35 -1.28 -16.20 -8.98
CA ARG A 35 0.00 -16.83 -9.36
C ARG A 35 1.15 -16.37 -8.47
N LYS A 36 0.99 -15.22 -7.81
CA LYS A 36 2.04 -14.54 -7.07
C LYS A 36 1.80 -14.61 -5.57
N THR A 37 2.85 -14.76 -4.81
CA THR A 37 2.81 -14.77 -3.34
C THR A 37 3.22 -13.42 -2.78
N PHE A 38 2.60 -13.02 -1.67
CA PHE A 38 2.78 -11.68 -1.10
C PHE A 38 3.13 -11.70 0.39
N ALA A 39 4.08 -10.85 0.79
CA ALA A 39 4.23 -10.43 2.17
C ALA A 39 3.58 -9.05 2.36
N LEU A 40 2.54 -8.98 3.19
CA LEU A 40 1.87 -7.71 3.54
C LEU A 40 2.53 -7.17 4.81
N VAL A 41 3.24 -6.05 4.72
CA VAL A 41 4.04 -5.50 5.81
C VAL A 41 3.42 -4.20 6.29
N VAL A 42 3.10 -4.15 7.58
CA VAL A 42 2.55 -2.97 8.27
C VAL A 42 3.56 -2.50 9.31
N ALA A 43 4.02 -1.26 9.23
CA ALA A 43 4.82 -0.64 10.28
C ALA A 43 3.89 0.17 11.21
N ALA A 44 3.87 -0.18 12.50
CA ALA A 44 3.01 0.41 13.51
C ALA A 44 3.83 0.95 14.68
N HIS A 45 3.49 2.16 15.17
CA HIS A 45 4.06 2.77 16.35
C HIS A 45 2.95 3.38 17.19
N ASN A 46 2.56 2.71 18.29
CA ASN A 46 1.44 3.12 19.15
C ASN A 46 0.10 3.28 18.40
N GLU A 47 -0.25 2.25 17.62
CA GLU A 47 -1.43 2.22 16.73
C GLU A 47 -2.51 1.25 17.24
N HIS A 48 -2.62 1.06 18.57
CA HIS A 48 -3.55 0.11 19.18
C HIS A 48 -5.01 0.30 18.76
N ALA A 49 -5.41 1.54 18.44
CA ALA A 49 -6.78 1.87 18.08
C ALA A 49 -7.19 1.36 16.67
N VAL A 50 -6.24 1.22 15.75
CA VAL A 50 -6.53 0.96 14.32
C VAL A 50 -5.93 -0.34 13.78
N ILE A 51 -4.85 -0.83 14.37
CA ILE A 51 -4.10 -1.98 13.84
C ILE A 51 -4.94 -3.25 13.73
N GLY A 52 -5.82 -3.52 14.71
CA GLY A 52 -6.70 -4.68 14.68
C GLY A 52 -7.66 -4.65 13.49
N GLN A 53 -8.24 -3.48 13.21
CA GLN A 53 -9.15 -3.29 12.08
C GLN A 53 -8.44 -3.50 10.74
N LEU A 54 -7.22 -2.98 10.59
CA LEU A 54 -6.43 -3.21 9.38
C LEU A 54 -6.13 -4.69 9.18
N VAL A 55 -5.66 -5.40 10.20
CA VAL A 55 -5.35 -6.85 10.09
C VAL A 55 -6.59 -7.63 9.69
N GLU A 56 -7.75 -7.37 10.30
CA GLU A 56 -9.02 -8.01 9.90
C GLU A 56 -9.41 -7.67 8.47
N ASN A 57 -9.22 -6.42 8.02
CA ASN A 57 -9.46 -6.02 6.63
C ASN A 57 -8.52 -6.76 5.65
N LEU A 58 -7.24 -6.90 5.97
CA LEU A 58 -6.28 -7.65 5.16
C LEU A 58 -6.62 -9.14 5.07
N LYS A 59 -7.17 -9.72 6.13
CA LYS A 59 -7.67 -11.11 6.11
C LYS A 59 -8.89 -11.30 5.21
N GLN A 60 -9.62 -10.25 4.88
CA GLN A 60 -10.80 -10.31 4.01
C GLN A 60 -10.48 -10.09 2.52
N LEU A 61 -9.20 -9.93 2.14
CA LEU A 61 -8.82 -9.80 0.74
C LEU A 61 -9.25 -11.02 -0.08
N ASN A 62 -9.76 -10.78 -1.29
CA ASN A 62 -10.17 -11.81 -2.24
C ASN A 62 -8.94 -12.42 -2.94
N TYR A 63 -8.14 -13.15 -2.15
CA TYR A 63 -6.95 -13.83 -2.59
C TYR A 63 -6.76 -15.11 -1.77
N PRO A 64 -6.18 -16.21 -2.31
CA PRO A 64 -5.94 -17.44 -1.54
C PRO A 64 -5.10 -17.17 -0.30
N LYS A 65 -5.55 -17.69 0.86
CA LYS A 65 -4.96 -17.37 2.17
C LYS A 65 -3.56 -17.98 2.36
N ASP A 66 -3.26 -19.03 1.65
CA ASP A 66 -1.94 -19.70 1.60
C ASP A 66 -0.92 -18.94 0.73
N MET A 67 -1.36 -17.96 -0.07
CA MET A 67 -0.52 -17.19 -0.97
C MET A 67 -0.11 -15.82 -0.43
N TYR A 68 -0.47 -15.46 0.79
CA TYR A 68 0.01 -14.25 1.44
C TYR A 68 0.07 -14.38 2.96
N ASP A 69 0.97 -13.64 3.56
CA ASP A 69 1.07 -13.49 5.01
C ASP A 69 1.05 -12.02 5.41
N ILE A 70 0.55 -11.76 6.62
CA ILE A 70 0.42 -10.40 7.18
C ILE A 70 1.46 -10.26 8.29
N TYR A 71 2.42 -9.37 8.09
CA TYR A 71 3.48 -9.03 9.03
C TYR A 71 3.21 -7.65 9.62
N VAL A 72 3.22 -7.55 10.95
CA VAL A 72 3.15 -6.28 11.66
C VAL A 72 4.46 -6.04 12.40
N ILE A 73 5.07 -4.90 12.15
CA ILE A 73 6.25 -4.44 12.87
C ILE A 73 5.78 -3.49 13.98
N ALA A 74 5.77 -3.96 15.22
CA ALA A 74 5.53 -3.11 16.38
C ALA A 74 6.84 -2.37 16.72
N ASP A 75 7.03 -1.18 16.12
CA ASP A 75 8.28 -0.41 16.23
C ASP A 75 8.26 0.55 17.40
N ASN A 76 9.07 0.28 18.43
CA ASN A 76 9.18 1.11 19.64
C ASN A 76 7.82 1.40 20.29
N CYS A 77 6.87 0.48 20.25
CA CYS A 77 5.56 0.63 20.89
C CYS A 77 5.69 0.62 22.41
N THR A 78 4.89 1.46 23.06
CA THR A 78 4.72 1.54 24.52
C THR A 78 3.33 1.11 24.96
N ASP A 79 2.44 0.84 23.98
CA ASP A 79 1.07 0.40 24.17
C ASP A 79 0.89 -1.09 23.78
N ASN A 80 -0.34 -1.57 23.72
CA ASN A 80 -0.70 -2.95 23.39
C ASN A 80 -0.88 -3.20 21.88
N THR A 81 -0.28 -2.38 21.00
CA THR A 81 -0.35 -2.53 19.54
C THR A 81 0.05 -3.95 19.09
N ALA A 82 1.17 -4.48 19.64
CA ALA A 82 1.67 -5.80 19.28
C ALA A 82 0.66 -6.91 19.63
N GLU A 83 0.11 -6.88 20.84
CA GLU A 83 -0.86 -7.89 21.31
C GLU A 83 -2.15 -7.87 20.49
N ILE A 84 -2.64 -6.67 20.14
CA ILE A 84 -3.85 -6.53 19.32
C ILE A 84 -3.64 -7.09 17.93
N ALA A 85 -2.49 -6.79 17.31
CA ALA A 85 -2.15 -7.32 15.98
C ALA A 85 -2.01 -8.85 15.97
N GLU A 86 -1.40 -9.42 17.02
CA GLU A 86 -1.25 -10.88 17.17
C GLU A 86 -2.60 -11.56 17.38
N LYS A 87 -3.46 -11.02 18.25
CA LYS A 87 -4.84 -11.51 18.47
C LYS A 87 -5.69 -11.44 17.19
N ALA A 88 -5.47 -10.43 16.34
CA ALA A 88 -6.12 -10.33 15.05
C ALA A 88 -5.58 -11.34 14.01
N GLY A 89 -4.46 -12.03 14.31
CA GLY A 89 -3.90 -13.10 13.49
C GLY A 89 -2.75 -12.68 12.56
N ALA A 90 -2.08 -11.55 12.84
CA ALA A 90 -0.87 -11.17 12.14
C ALA A 90 0.38 -11.84 12.73
N LEU A 91 1.41 -11.98 11.90
CA LEU A 91 2.76 -12.36 12.32
C LEU A 91 3.47 -11.12 12.86
N VAL A 92 3.54 -10.98 14.17
CA VAL A 92 4.06 -9.77 14.81
C VAL A 92 5.54 -9.87 15.09
N HIS A 93 6.26 -8.81 14.71
CA HIS A 93 7.67 -8.61 15.02
C HIS A 93 7.86 -7.35 15.83
N VAL A 94 8.24 -7.50 17.09
CA VAL A 94 8.56 -6.36 17.97
C VAL A 94 9.98 -5.90 17.70
N ARG A 95 10.12 -4.60 17.46
CA ARG A 95 11.41 -3.93 17.29
C ARG A 95 11.54 -2.78 18.27
N THR A 96 12.63 -2.77 19.00
CA THR A 96 13.00 -1.66 19.90
C THR A 96 14.39 -1.16 19.53
N HIS A 97 14.52 0.12 19.25
CA HIS A 97 15.82 0.72 18.96
C HIS A 97 15.88 2.14 19.51
N PRO A 98 16.95 2.51 20.26
CA PRO A 98 17.01 3.79 20.98
C PRO A 98 17.07 5.01 20.05
N THR A 99 17.76 4.92 18.92
CA THR A 99 18.06 6.05 18.02
C THR A 99 17.39 5.94 16.64
N LYS A 100 17.27 4.74 16.08
CA LYS A 100 16.70 4.54 14.74
C LYS A 100 15.16 4.40 14.81
N LYS A 101 14.47 5.51 15.06
CA LYS A 101 13.01 5.57 15.27
C LYS A 101 12.33 6.15 14.04
N SER A 102 12.19 5.38 12.96
CA SER A 102 11.38 5.79 11.81
C SER A 102 10.84 4.59 11.06
N LYS A 103 9.74 4.78 10.34
CA LYS A 103 9.13 3.78 9.45
C LYS A 103 10.16 3.17 8.49
N GLY A 104 11.06 3.99 7.92
CA GLY A 104 12.09 3.51 7.00
C GLY A 104 13.05 2.51 7.67
N TYR A 105 13.51 2.77 8.89
CA TYR A 105 14.36 1.83 9.63
C TYR A 105 13.62 0.56 10.04
N ALA A 106 12.34 0.67 10.39
CA ALA A 106 11.52 -0.48 10.72
C ALA A 106 11.33 -1.38 9.50
N LEU A 107 11.01 -0.80 8.34
CA LEU A 107 10.87 -1.52 7.07
C LEU A 107 12.19 -2.16 6.63
N GLN A 108 13.31 -1.43 6.65
CA GLN A 108 14.61 -1.99 6.33
C GLN A 108 14.93 -3.21 7.20
N TRP A 109 14.74 -3.10 8.51
CA TRP A 109 14.97 -4.18 9.45
C TRP A 109 14.07 -5.40 9.18
N MET A 110 12.81 -5.18 8.76
CA MET A 110 11.91 -6.28 8.40
C MET A 110 12.30 -6.92 7.06
N PHE A 111 12.69 -6.14 6.06
CA PHE A 111 13.13 -6.67 4.77
C PHE A 111 14.38 -7.53 4.92
N ASP A 112 15.36 -7.12 5.73
CA ASP A 112 16.55 -7.91 6.04
C ASP A 112 16.20 -9.28 6.66
N ARG A 113 15.06 -9.39 7.34
CA ARG A 113 14.54 -10.64 7.90
C ARG A 113 13.76 -11.44 6.86
N LEU A 114 12.83 -10.81 6.15
CA LEU A 114 12.01 -11.46 5.12
C LEU A 114 12.87 -12.14 4.06
N PHE A 115 13.93 -11.49 3.60
CA PHE A 115 14.83 -12.05 2.58
C PHE A 115 15.72 -13.20 3.08
N LYS A 116 15.79 -13.43 4.38
CA LYS A 116 16.52 -14.53 5.01
C LYS A 116 15.61 -15.68 5.45
N MET A 117 14.29 -15.52 5.36
CA MET A 117 13.33 -16.58 5.68
C MET A 117 13.34 -17.66 4.59
N ASP A 118 13.01 -18.88 4.98
CA ASP A 118 12.86 -20.00 4.03
C ASP A 118 11.70 -19.76 3.07
N LYS A 119 10.61 -19.15 3.57
CA LYS A 119 9.45 -18.76 2.75
C LYS A 119 9.78 -17.51 1.95
N GLN A 120 9.83 -17.65 0.65
CA GLN A 120 10.07 -16.55 -0.27
C GLN A 120 8.74 -16.03 -0.85
N TYR A 121 8.67 -14.73 -1.08
CA TYR A 121 7.51 -14.04 -1.67
C TYR A 121 7.91 -13.42 -3.00
N ASP A 122 6.95 -13.40 -3.95
CA ASP A 122 7.14 -12.72 -5.23
C ASP A 122 7.14 -11.18 -5.09
N ALA A 123 6.44 -10.67 -4.10
CA ALA A 123 6.40 -9.24 -3.80
C ALA A 123 6.09 -8.92 -2.34
N VAL A 124 6.51 -7.72 -1.92
CA VAL A 124 6.19 -7.14 -0.62
C VAL A 124 5.26 -5.94 -0.82
N CYS A 125 4.13 -5.94 -0.12
CA CYS A 125 3.21 -4.79 -0.08
C CYS A 125 3.35 -4.10 1.28
N VAL A 126 3.53 -2.78 1.27
CA VAL A 126 3.67 -1.97 2.49
C VAL A 126 2.42 -1.14 2.70
N PHE A 127 1.89 -1.17 3.92
CA PHE A 127 0.72 -0.40 4.34
C PHE A 127 1.01 0.45 5.57
N ASP A 128 0.28 1.54 5.73
CA ASP A 128 0.17 2.27 6.98
C ASP A 128 -0.90 1.64 7.88
N ALA A 129 -0.77 1.76 9.19
CA ALA A 129 -1.64 1.08 10.15
C ALA A 129 -3.10 1.56 10.11
N ASP A 130 -3.34 2.75 9.58
CA ASP A 130 -4.66 3.37 9.41
C ASP A 130 -5.31 3.14 8.04
N ASN A 131 -4.65 2.42 7.12
CA ASN A 131 -5.21 2.15 5.80
C ASN A 131 -6.43 1.23 5.85
N LEU A 132 -7.28 1.34 4.81
CA LEU A 132 -8.26 0.32 4.43
C LEU A 132 -7.96 -0.15 3.02
N VAL A 133 -7.86 -1.46 2.85
CA VAL A 133 -7.43 -2.06 1.59
C VAL A 133 -8.63 -2.67 0.87
N HIS A 134 -8.79 -2.32 -0.41
CA HIS A 134 -9.88 -2.84 -1.22
C HIS A 134 -9.76 -4.37 -1.40
N PRO A 135 -10.84 -5.16 -1.32
CA PRO A 135 -10.78 -6.63 -1.39
C PRO A 135 -10.07 -7.19 -2.63
N GLN A 136 -10.10 -6.49 -3.76
CA GLN A 136 -9.43 -6.91 -5.01
C GLN A 136 -7.96 -6.49 -5.12
N PHE A 137 -7.39 -5.85 -4.10
CA PHE A 137 -6.05 -5.26 -4.15
C PHE A 137 -4.99 -6.29 -4.60
N LEU A 138 -4.90 -7.44 -3.96
CA LEU A 138 -3.89 -8.45 -4.30
C LEU A 138 -4.10 -9.05 -5.69
N MET A 139 -5.33 -9.15 -6.17
CA MET A 139 -5.59 -9.61 -7.52
C MET A 139 -5.08 -8.61 -8.58
N GLU A 140 -5.24 -7.31 -8.33
CA GLU A 140 -4.67 -6.28 -9.22
C GLU A 140 -3.14 -6.25 -9.15
N MET A 141 -2.55 -6.42 -7.96
CA MET A 141 -1.09 -6.56 -7.81
C MET A 141 -0.56 -7.79 -8.54
N ASN A 142 -1.24 -8.94 -8.43
CA ASN A 142 -0.92 -10.15 -9.18
C ASN A 142 -0.93 -9.90 -10.70
N ASN A 143 -1.95 -9.18 -11.20
CA ASN A 143 -2.05 -8.83 -12.61
C ASN A 143 -0.84 -8.01 -13.08
N ARG A 144 -0.44 -7.01 -12.31
CA ARG A 144 0.69 -6.12 -12.63
C ARG A 144 2.02 -6.87 -12.60
N LEU A 145 2.27 -7.66 -11.56
CA LEU A 145 3.48 -8.47 -11.42
C LEU A 145 3.60 -9.50 -12.55
N CYS A 146 2.49 -10.14 -12.95
CA CYS A 146 2.49 -11.08 -14.08
C CYS A 146 2.78 -10.40 -15.43
N LYS A 147 2.56 -9.08 -15.55
CA LYS A 147 2.95 -8.28 -16.71
C LYS A 147 4.40 -7.82 -16.69
N GLY A 148 5.11 -8.04 -15.57
CA GLY A 148 6.53 -7.69 -15.40
C GLY A 148 6.76 -6.36 -14.68
N ASP A 149 5.72 -5.71 -14.14
CA ASP A 149 5.88 -4.51 -13.32
C ASP A 149 6.63 -4.86 -12.04
N LYS A 150 7.70 -4.12 -11.72
CA LYS A 150 8.56 -4.39 -10.54
C LYS A 150 8.22 -3.51 -9.34
N VAL A 151 7.70 -2.31 -9.59
CA VAL A 151 7.27 -1.35 -8.57
C VAL A 151 5.87 -0.88 -8.94
N ILE A 152 4.94 -1.03 -8.01
CA ILE A 152 3.53 -0.72 -8.23
C ILE A 152 3.05 0.12 -7.06
N GLN A 153 2.41 1.24 -7.36
CA GLN A 153 1.70 2.04 -6.37
C GLN A 153 0.20 1.87 -6.57
N GLY A 154 -0.50 1.52 -5.49
CA GLY A 154 -1.96 1.49 -5.47
C GLY A 154 -2.53 2.92 -5.50
N TYR A 155 -3.73 3.08 -6.06
CA TYR A 155 -4.49 4.31 -5.90
C TYR A 155 -4.90 4.46 -4.43
N MET A 156 -4.68 5.65 -3.87
CA MET A 156 -5.11 5.99 -2.51
C MET A 156 -6.21 7.04 -2.61
N ASP A 157 -7.26 6.82 -1.85
CA ASP A 157 -8.42 7.69 -1.76
C ASP A 157 -8.68 8.09 -0.31
N ALA A 158 -9.37 9.18 -0.11
CA ALA A 158 -9.76 9.61 1.23
C ALA A 158 -10.74 8.61 1.86
N LYS A 159 -10.48 8.20 3.10
CA LYS A 159 -11.32 7.25 3.83
C LYS A 159 -12.74 7.78 4.06
N ASN A 160 -12.87 9.09 4.27
CA ASN A 160 -14.11 9.80 4.58
C ASN A 160 -14.28 11.03 3.66
N PRO A 161 -14.54 10.87 2.35
CA PRO A 161 -14.56 11.99 1.40
C PRO A 161 -15.69 12.99 1.65
N TYR A 162 -16.73 12.60 2.39
CA TYR A 162 -17.92 13.42 2.63
C TYR A 162 -17.96 14.07 4.02
N ASP A 163 -16.97 13.83 4.89
CA ASP A 163 -16.99 14.37 6.26
C ASP A 163 -16.69 15.86 6.32
N THR A 164 -15.81 16.35 5.47
CA THR A 164 -15.45 17.77 5.38
C THR A 164 -15.17 18.17 3.94
N TRP A 165 -15.21 19.49 3.65
CA TRP A 165 -14.83 20.00 2.33
C TRP A 165 -13.34 19.70 2.02
N VAL A 166 -12.48 19.64 3.05
CA VAL A 166 -11.06 19.30 2.88
C VAL A 166 -10.90 17.83 2.45
N SER A 167 -11.60 16.89 3.11
CA SER A 167 -11.54 15.48 2.70
C SER A 167 -12.10 15.26 1.28
N GLY A 168 -13.11 16.04 0.87
CA GLY A 168 -13.67 16.01 -0.48
C GLY A 168 -12.73 16.52 -1.58
N THR A 169 -11.68 17.29 -1.25
CA THR A 169 -10.67 17.74 -2.24
C THR A 169 -9.60 16.68 -2.54
N PHE A 170 -9.50 15.63 -1.73
CA PHE A 170 -8.54 14.53 -1.88
C PHE A 170 -9.20 13.22 -2.37
N ALA A 171 -10.51 13.24 -2.65
CA ALA A 171 -11.28 12.07 -3.09
C ALA A 171 -11.37 11.92 -4.63
#